data_e66abaf675b63792b97e28869dcf036d
#
_entry.id   e66abaf675b63792b97e28869dcf036d
#
_cell.length_a   1.000
_cell.length_b   1.000
_cell.length_c   1.000
_cell.angle_alpha   90.00
_cell.angle_beta   90.00
_cell.angle_gamma   90.00
#
_symmetry.space_group_name_H-M   'P 1'
#
loop_
_entity.id
_entity.type
_entity.pdbx_description
1 polymer ?
#
loop_
_entity_poly.entity_id
_entity_poly.type
_entity_poly.pdbx_seq_one_letter_code
_entity_poly.pdbx_strand_id
1 'polypeptide(L)'
;IFVHGAIFNMHEILLTSGIVPHEMLPPVKRVSQEIPRETYRGSVVIAPPSALGTSWMNRFLPYSTGICSGWMQVRGNQRRKNADAGFVLSDHCDWKGLLTAVKATGAQQVFVTHGFQSAFSRYLNECGIPAGEVNTEYGEEEEEMTGASDNTTNITEGTATDE
;
A
#
# COMPACT_ATOMS: atom_id res chain seq x y z
N ILE A 1 -2.98 21.09 -8.35
CA ILE A 1 -2.87 19.95 -7.43
C ILE A 1 -2.64 20.47 -6.03
N PHE A 2 -3.44 20.00 -5.08
CA PHE A 2 -3.25 20.26 -3.65
C PHE A 2 -2.75 18.99 -2.97
N VAL A 3 -1.97 19.14 -1.90
CA VAL A 3 -1.40 18.01 -1.18
C VAL A 3 -1.54 18.16 0.33
N HIS A 4 -1.68 17.04 1.02
CA HIS A 4 -1.62 16.98 2.49
C HIS A 4 -0.26 17.48 2.98
N GLY A 5 -0.20 18.05 4.20
CA GLY A 5 1.01 18.63 4.76
C GLY A 5 2.23 17.69 4.77
N ALA A 6 2.02 16.41 5.06
CA ALA A 6 3.12 15.42 5.03
C ALA A 6 3.71 15.26 3.63
N ILE A 7 2.85 15.21 2.60
CA ILE A 7 3.30 15.10 1.20
C ILE A 7 3.98 16.40 0.76
N PHE A 8 3.45 17.56 1.18
CA PHE A 8 4.08 18.85 0.89
C PHE A 8 5.49 18.92 1.44
N ASN A 9 5.70 18.54 2.70
CA ASN A 9 7.01 18.54 3.32
C ASN A 9 8.01 17.63 2.57
N MET A 10 7.56 16.44 2.15
CA MET A 10 8.39 15.54 1.36
C MET A 10 8.72 16.13 -0.01
N HIS A 11 7.76 16.76 -0.67
CA HIS A 11 7.96 17.44 -1.95
C HIS A 11 9.01 18.56 -1.85
N GLU A 12 8.96 19.37 -0.79
CA GLU A 12 9.96 20.42 -0.53
C GLU A 12 11.37 19.84 -0.31
N ILE A 13 11.46 18.71 0.42
CA ILE A 13 12.74 18.00 0.61
C ILE A 13 13.28 17.50 -0.74
N LEU A 14 12.45 16.92 -1.59
CA LEU A 14 12.89 16.46 -2.91
C LEU A 14 13.35 17.62 -3.80
N LEU A 15 12.66 18.76 -3.77
CA LEU A 15 13.05 19.97 -4.50
C LEU A 15 14.41 20.50 -4.04
N THR A 16 14.66 20.50 -2.74
CA THR A 16 15.87 21.09 -2.16
C THR A 16 17.07 20.16 -2.16
N SER A 17 16.84 18.83 -2.17
CA SER A 17 17.92 17.83 -2.14
C SER A 17 18.64 17.64 -3.46
N GLY A 18 18.02 18.04 -4.58
CA GLY A 18 18.56 17.79 -5.91
C GLY A 18 18.58 16.32 -6.35
N ILE A 19 17.97 15.41 -5.54
CA ILE A 19 17.89 13.97 -5.86
C ILE A 19 17.01 13.73 -7.09
N VAL A 20 15.94 14.53 -7.22
CA VAL A 20 15.01 14.46 -8.34
C VAL A 20 15.11 15.73 -9.16
N PRO A 21 15.25 15.67 -10.49
CA PRO A 21 15.23 16.85 -11.34
C PRO A 21 13.95 17.68 -11.12
N HIS A 22 14.10 18.99 -11.03
CA HIS A 22 13.00 19.92 -10.76
C HIS A 22 11.82 19.79 -11.74
N GLU A 23 12.12 19.53 -13.02
CA GLU A 23 11.15 19.34 -14.09
C GLU A 23 10.30 18.06 -13.97
N MET A 24 10.75 17.12 -13.15
CA MET A 24 9.99 15.90 -12.83
C MET A 24 9.02 16.07 -11.67
N LEU A 25 9.13 17.16 -10.91
CA LEU A 25 8.28 17.45 -9.76
C LEU A 25 7.21 18.47 -10.16
N PRO A 26 5.92 18.08 -10.25
CA PRO A 26 4.86 19.02 -10.58
C PRO A 26 4.68 20.06 -9.47
N PRO A 27 4.28 21.30 -9.79
CA PRO A 27 4.00 22.31 -8.77
C PRO A 27 2.78 21.86 -7.95
N VAL A 28 2.92 21.88 -6.64
CA VAL A 28 1.86 21.51 -5.69
C VAL A 28 1.60 22.65 -4.70
N LYS A 29 0.38 22.70 -4.17
CA LYS A 29 -0.03 23.62 -3.11
C LYS A 29 -0.39 22.87 -1.85
N ARG A 30 0.11 23.32 -0.72
CA ARG A 30 -0.26 22.74 0.58
C ARG A 30 -1.72 23.04 0.90
N VAL A 31 -2.48 22.03 1.32
CA VAL A 31 -3.80 22.23 1.91
C VAL A 31 -3.65 22.97 3.23
N SER A 32 -4.34 24.10 3.39
CA SER A 32 -4.33 24.89 4.63
C SER A 32 -5.75 25.31 5.04
N GLN A 33 -5.91 25.72 6.30
CA GLN A 33 -7.19 26.23 6.81
C GLN A 33 -7.55 27.61 6.25
N GLU A 34 -6.57 28.36 5.80
CA GLU A 34 -6.72 29.72 5.25
C GLU A 34 -7.31 29.70 3.83
N ILE A 35 -7.21 28.57 3.13
CA ILE A 35 -7.73 28.43 1.76
C ILE A 35 -9.23 28.16 1.82
N PRO A 36 -10.06 29.00 1.17
CA PRO A 36 -11.50 28.76 1.09
C PRO A 36 -11.84 27.41 0.49
N ARG A 37 -12.88 26.74 1.01
CA ARG A 37 -13.28 25.39 0.55
C ARG A 37 -13.61 25.34 -0.94
N GLU A 38 -14.16 26.40 -1.47
CA GLU A 38 -14.54 26.54 -2.88
C GLU A 38 -13.33 26.42 -3.82
N THR A 39 -12.15 26.79 -3.35
CA THR A 39 -10.90 26.70 -4.12
C THR A 39 -10.52 25.27 -4.46
N TYR A 40 -10.95 24.29 -3.65
CA TYR A 40 -10.66 22.88 -3.89
C TYR A 40 -11.59 22.22 -4.92
N ARG A 41 -12.68 22.88 -5.34
CA ARG A 41 -13.61 22.34 -6.33
C ARG A 41 -12.91 22.09 -7.67
N GLY A 42 -13.12 20.90 -8.23
CA GLY A 42 -12.47 20.48 -9.48
C GLY A 42 -10.96 20.27 -9.39
N SER A 43 -10.41 20.29 -8.17
CA SER A 43 -8.98 20.04 -7.94
C SER A 43 -8.71 18.57 -7.59
N VAL A 44 -7.48 18.13 -7.87
CA VAL A 44 -6.94 16.90 -7.32
C VAL A 44 -6.29 17.21 -5.98
N VAL A 45 -6.66 16.44 -4.96
CA VAL A 45 -6.07 16.51 -3.61
C VAL A 45 -5.38 15.18 -3.31
N ILE A 46 -4.08 15.20 -3.07
CA ILE A 46 -3.30 14.00 -2.76
C ILE A 46 -3.04 13.96 -1.25
N ALA A 47 -3.36 12.83 -0.63
CA ALA A 47 -3.20 12.63 0.80
C ALA A 47 -2.70 11.21 1.11
N PRO A 48 -2.03 11.00 2.25
CA PRO A 48 -1.65 9.66 2.69
C PRO A 48 -2.90 8.85 3.07
N PRO A 49 -2.84 7.50 3.02
CA PRO A 49 -3.97 6.64 3.39
C PRO A 49 -4.56 6.92 4.77
N SER A 50 -3.74 7.35 5.72
CA SER A 50 -4.14 7.71 7.09
C SER A 50 -5.08 8.92 7.17
N ALA A 51 -5.19 9.73 6.11
CA ALA A 51 -6.14 10.83 6.04
C ALA A 51 -7.56 10.37 5.70
N LEU A 52 -7.71 9.17 5.12
CA LEU A 52 -9.01 8.63 4.71
C LEU A 52 -9.93 8.42 5.92
N GLY A 53 -11.17 8.89 5.80
CA GLY A 53 -12.17 8.77 6.87
C GLY A 53 -12.01 9.75 8.04
N THR A 54 -10.98 10.60 8.04
CA THR A 54 -10.79 11.61 9.07
C THR A 54 -11.60 12.89 8.80
N SER A 55 -11.80 13.71 9.83
CA SER A 55 -12.46 15.01 9.72
C SER A 55 -11.73 15.99 8.78
N TRP A 56 -10.44 15.76 8.51
CA TRP A 56 -9.68 16.54 7.56
C TRP A 56 -10.29 16.51 6.15
N MET A 57 -10.90 15.39 5.76
CA MET A 57 -11.53 15.25 4.44
C MET A 57 -12.85 16.05 4.30
N ASN A 58 -13.50 16.43 5.39
CA ASN A 58 -14.79 17.15 5.35
C ASN A 58 -14.71 18.49 4.61
N ARG A 59 -13.51 19.07 4.50
CA ARG A 59 -13.30 20.32 3.78
C ARG A 59 -13.47 20.21 2.27
N PHE A 60 -13.40 19.01 1.72
CA PHE A 60 -13.47 18.76 0.28
C PHE A 60 -14.85 18.29 -0.19
N LEU A 61 -15.82 18.15 0.70
CA LEU A 61 -17.17 17.69 0.37
C LEU A 61 -17.89 18.59 -0.65
N PRO A 62 -18.56 18.02 -1.67
CA PRO A 62 -18.53 16.59 -2.05
C PRO A 62 -17.24 16.23 -2.81
N TYR A 63 -16.71 15.03 -2.59
CA TYR A 63 -15.52 14.52 -3.24
C TYR A 63 -15.71 13.07 -3.70
N SER A 64 -14.90 12.65 -4.66
CA SER A 64 -14.71 11.23 -5.00
C SER A 64 -13.32 10.80 -4.59
N THR A 65 -13.20 9.55 -4.13
CA THR A 65 -11.95 8.97 -3.64
C THR A 65 -11.33 8.04 -4.66
N GLY A 66 -10.03 8.22 -4.91
CA GLY A 66 -9.20 7.30 -5.67
C GLY A 66 -8.09 6.74 -4.77
N ILE A 67 -7.91 5.43 -4.75
CA ILE A 67 -6.83 4.78 -4.01
C ILE A 67 -5.79 4.27 -4.99
N CYS A 68 -4.53 4.70 -4.78
CA CYS A 68 -3.36 4.19 -5.51
C CYS A 68 -2.68 3.14 -4.64
N SER A 69 -2.64 1.89 -5.10
CA SER A 69 -1.95 0.79 -4.40
C SER A 69 -1.78 -0.40 -5.33
N GLY A 70 -0.70 -1.15 -5.17
CA GLY A 70 -0.51 -2.43 -5.86
C GLY A 70 -1.66 -3.42 -5.61
N TRP A 71 -2.28 -3.36 -4.44
CA TRP A 71 -3.43 -4.19 -4.06
C TRP A 71 -4.70 -3.91 -4.89
N MET A 72 -4.78 -2.81 -5.61
CA MET A 72 -5.90 -2.51 -6.51
C MET A 72 -5.96 -3.45 -7.70
N GLN A 73 -4.91 -4.22 -7.97
CA GLN A 73 -4.90 -5.29 -8.96
C GLN A 73 -5.82 -6.45 -8.56
N VAL A 74 -6.02 -6.67 -7.26
CA VAL A 74 -6.88 -7.75 -6.74
C VAL A 74 -8.34 -7.30 -6.74
N ARG A 75 -9.20 -8.06 -7.42
CA ARG A 75 -10.64 -7.78 -7.50
C ARG A 75 -11.25 -7.73 -6.09
N GLY A 76 -12.05 -6.70 -5.84
CA GLY A 76 -12.76 -6.52 -4.58
C GLY A 76 -12.05 -5.62 -3.56
N ASN A 77 -10.75 -5.37 -3.67
CA ASN A 77 -10.04 -4.50 -2.73
C ASN A 77 -10.52 -3.04 -2.78
N GLN A 78 -10.90 -2.54 -3.95
CA GLN A 78 -11.51 -1.22 -4.09
C GLN A 78 -12.79 -1.09 -3.25
N ARG A 79 -13.68 -2.09 -3.32
CA ARG A 79 -14.94 -2.12 -2.56
C ARG A 79 -14.70 -2.22 -1.05
N ARG A 80 -13.74 -3.05 -0.63
CA ARG A 80 -13.38 -3.19 0.80
C ARG A 80 -12.86 -1.89 1.40
N LYS A 81 -12.17 -1.07 0.62
CA LYS A 81 -11.65 0.24 1.05
C LYS A 81 -12.64 1.39 0.84
N ASN A 82 -13.88 1.09 0.41
CA ASN A 82 -14.93 2.08 0.20
C ASN A 82 -14.49 3.27 -0.68
N ALA A 83 -13.73 2.97 -1.75
CA ALA A 83 -13.23 3.97 -2.69
C ALA A 83 -14.03 3.96 -3.99
N ASP A 84 -14.21 5.15 -4.58
CA ASP A 84 -14.92 5.30 -5.86
C ASP A 84 -14.09 4.78 -7.03
N ALA A 85 -12.75 4.86 -6.94
CA ALA A 85 -11.83 4.34 -7.94
C ALA A 85 -10.59 3.71 -7.30
N GLY A 86 -10.01 2.71 -7.96
CA GLY A 86 -8.74 2.10 -7.60
C GLY A 86 -7.75 2.17 -8.76
N PHE A 87 -6.52 2.56 -8.47
CA PHE A 87 -5.45 2.66 -9.44
C PHE A 87 -4.31 1.73 -9.04
N VAL A 88 -3.88 0.86 -9.96
CA VAL A 88 -2.75 -0.04 -9.72
C VAL A 88 -1.46 0.76 -9.82
N LEU A 89 -0.95 1.17 -8.68
CA LEU A 89 0.32 1.89 -8.55
C LEU A 89 0.98 1.44 -7.25
N SER A 90 2.20 0.95 -7.34
CA SER A 90 2.98 0.48 -6.18
C SER A 90 4.37 1.09 -6.20
N ASP A 91 4.87 1.40 -5.03
CA ASP A 91 6.26 1.76 -4.74
C ASP A 91 7.15 0.52 -4.49
N HIS A 92 6.53 -0.66 -4.40
CA HIS A 92 7.23 -1.94 -4.34
C HIS A 92 7.50 -2.47 -5.74
N CYS A 93 8.67 -3.06 -5.95
CA CYS A 93 8.97 -3.72 -7.20
C CYS A 93 8.17 -5.02 -7.35
N ASP A 94 7.91 -5.39 -8.59
CA ASP A 94 7.29 -6.66 -8.93
C ASP A 94 8.27 -7.84 -8.77
N TRP A 95 7.77 -9.06 -8.93
CA TRP A 95 8.55 -10.29 -8.84
C TRP A 95 9.80 -10.28 -9.73
N LYS A 96 9.67 -9.82 -10.97
CA LYS A 96 10.78 -9.74 -11.92
C LYS A 96 11.80 -8.70 -11.49
N GLY A 97 11.35 -7.57 -10.97
CA GLY A 97 12.21 -6.51 -10.43
C GLY A 97 13.02 -7.01 -9.22
N LEU A 98 12.37 -7.73 -8.27
CA LEU A 98 13.05 -8.35 -7.14
C LEU A 98 14.16 -9.31 -7.58
N LEU A 99 13.86 -10.23 -8.50
CA LEU A 99 14.84 -11.16 -9.03
C LEU A 99 15.99 -10.46 -9.74
N THR A 100 15.70 -9.41 -10.49
CA THR A 100 16.72 -8.61 -11.18
C THR A 100 17.64 -7.92 -10.16
N ALA A 101 17.06 -7.33 -9.11
CA ALA A 101 17.81 -6.69 -8.04
C ALA A 101 18.71 -7.69 -7.32
N VAL A 102 18.18 -8.83 -6.87
CA VAL A 102 18.96 -9.89 -6.21
C VAL A 102 20.14 -10.35 -7.08
N LYS A 103 19.90 -10.64 -8.35
CA LYS A 103 20.96 -11.05 -9.28
C LYS A 103 22.01 -9.96 -9.49
N ALA A 104 21.59 -8.71 -9.57
CA ALA A 104 22.50 -7.58 -9.79
C ALA A 104 23.45 -7.32 -8.60
N THR A 105 23.03 -7.67 -7.37
CA THR A 105 23.89 -7.54 -6.18
C THR A 105 25.06 -8.54 -6.15
N GLY A 106 24.93 -9.69 -6.83
CA GLY A 106 25.88 -10.80 -6.72
C GLY A 106 25.97 -11.40 -5.31
N ALA A 107 24.94 -11.20 -4.47
CA ALA A 107 24.92 -11.68 -3.09
C ALA A 107 25.03 -13.20 -3.02
N GLN A 108 25.86 -13.69 -2.11
CA GLN A 108 26.03 -15.12 -1.84
C GLN A 108 24.89 -15.69 -0.99
N GLN A 109 24.20 -14.85 -0.26
CA GLN A 109 23.05 -15.20 0.59
C GLN A 109 22.06 -14.04 0.62
N VAL A 110 20.77 -14.37 0.62
CA VAL A 110 19.67 -13.41 0.65
C VAL A 110 18.79 -13.67 1.89
N PHE A 111 18.42 -12.61 2.59
CA PHE A 111 17.45 -12.68 3.68
C PHE A 111 16.17 -11.92 3.30
N VAL A 112 15.04 -12.59 3.45
CA VAL A 112 13.72 -12.02 3.15
C VAL A 112 13.04 -11.63 4.47
N THR A 113 12.58 -10.39 4.59
CA THR A 113 12.16 -9.81 5.88
C THR A 113 10.66 -9.50 6.01
N HIS A 114 9.91 -9.38 4.92
CA HIS A 114 8.47 -9.11 4.95
C HIS A 114 7.78 -9.51 3.64
N GLY A 115 6.45 -9.48 3.61
CA GLY A 115 5.65 -9.92 2.48
C GLY A 115 5.61 -11.44 2.36
N PHE A 116 5.55 -11.96 1.14
CA PHE A 116 5.52 -13.42 0.89
C PHE A 116 6.89 -14.07 1.05
N GLN A 117 7.46 -14.00 2.27
CA GLN A 117 8.82 -14.44 2.59
C GLN A 117 9.08 -15.87 2.15
N SER A 118 8.22 -16.81 2.56
CA SER A 118 8.40 -18.24 2.32
C SER A 118 8.33 -18.60 0.83
N ALA A 119 7.50 -17.92 0.06
CA ALA A 119 7.42 -18.16 -1.38
C ALA A 119 8.68 -17.65 -2.10
N PHE A 120 9.19 -16.50 -1.69
CA PHE A 120 10.35 -15.89 -2.34
C PHE A 120 11.66 -16.59 -1.93
N SER A 121 11.86 -16.88 -0.65
CA SER A 121 13.04 -17.60 -0.14
C SER A 121 13.15 -18.99 -0.76
N ARG A 122 12.03 -19.74 -0.82
CA ARG A 122 12.00 -21.05 -1.49
C ARG A 122 12.39 -20.96 -2.97
N TYR A 123 11.82 -20.00 -3.69
CA TYR A 123 12.13 -19.82 -5.11
C TYR A 123 13.62 -19.51 -5.35
N LEU A 124 14.22 -18.63 -4.51
CA LEU A 124 15.65 -18.34 -4.60
C LEU A 124 16.52 -19.57 -4.37
N ASN A 125 16.17 -20.39 -3.35
CA ASN A 125 16.87 -21.65 -3.07
C ASN A 125 16.76 -22.64 -4.25
N GLU A 126 15.57 -22.77 -4.85
CA GLU A 126 15.38 -23.59 -6.07
C GLU A 126 16.21 -23.08 -7.26
N CYS A 127 16.46 -21.76 -7.32
CA CYS A 127 17.36 -21.15 -8.32
C CYS A 127 18.86 -21.24 -7.97
N GLY A 128 19.21 -21.89 -6.85
CA GLY A 128 20.61 -22.04 -6.41
C GLY A 128 21.17 -20.80 -5.71
N ILE A 129 20.32 -19.87 -5.27
CA ILE A 129 20.70 -18.70 -4.48
C ILE A 129 20.28 -18.97 -3.02
N PRO A 130 21.24 -19.18 -2.09
CA PRO A 130 20.93 -19.43 -0.69
C PRO A 130 20.06 -18.29 -0.11
N ALA A 131 18.88 -18.64 0.37
CA ALA A 131 17.96 -17.66 0.94
C ALA A 131 17.32 -18.17 2.23
N GLY A 132 17.13 -17.26 3.20
CA GLY A 132 16.49 -17.48 4.48
C GLY A 132 15.43 -16.42 4.77
N GLU A 133 14.63 -16.69 5.78
CA GLU A 133 13.60 -15.78 6.29
C GLU A 133 14.08 -15.15 7.58
N VAL A 134 13.77 -13.87 7.77
CA VAL A 134 14.07 -13.15 9.01
C VAL A 134 12.78 -12.53 9.52
N ASN A 135 12.32 -13.00 10.67
CA ASN A 135 11.20 -12.38 11.37
C ASN A 135 11.67 -11.06 11.99
N THR A 136 11.04 -9.97 11.60
CA THR A 136 11.23 -8.66 12.23
C THR A 136 10.01 -8.35 13.10
N GLU A 137 10.20 -7.60 14.19
CA GLU A 137 9.11 -7.18 15.09
C GLU A 137 8.03 -6.32 14.39
N TYR A 138 8.29 -5.88 13.16
CA TYR A 138 7.39 -5.05 12.35
C TYR A 138 6.61 -5.84 11.29
N GLY A 139 6.73 -7.17 11.21
CA GLY A 139 6.19 -8.00 10.13
C GLY A 139 4.74 -8.46 10.31
N GLU A 140 4.12 -8.26 11.48
CA GLU A 140 2.79 -8.81 11.78
C GLU A 140 1.62 -7.98 11.25
N GLU A 141 1.81 -6.69 10.93
CA GLU A 141 0.71 -5.80 10.52
C GLU A 141 0.17 -6.09 9.10
N GLU A 142 0.91 -6.77 8.23
CA GLU A 142 0.45 -7.05 6.85
C GLU A 142 -0.34 -8.36 6.73
N GLU A 143 -0.19 -9.32 7.64
CA GLU A 143 -0.92 -10.60 7.61
C GLU A 143 -2.40 -10.45 7.98
N GLU A 144 -2.79 -9.48 8.81
CA GLU A 144 -4.20 -9.21 9.16
C GLU A 144 -5.03 -8.72 7.96
N MET A 145 -4.41 -8.17 6.91
CA MET A 145 -5.12 -7.68 5.72
C MET A 145 -5.43 -8.79 4.70
N THR A 146 -4.85 -9.98 4.83
CA THR A 146 -5.08 -11.12 3.94
C THR A 146 -5.98 -12.21 4.53
N GLY A 147 -6.32 -12.12 5.82
CA GLY A 147 -7.16 -13.06 6.54
C GLY A 147 -8.59 -13.12 6.00
N ALA A 148 -8.81 -13.89 4.94
CA ALA A 148 -10.11 -14.43 4.63
C ALA A 148 -10.41 -15.52 5.67
N SER A 149 -11.27 -15.20 6.62
CA SER A 149 -11.80 -16.19 7.55
C SER A 149 -12.60 -17.25 6.76
N ASP A 150 -12.00 -18.41 6.54
CA ASP A 150 -12.71 -19.64 6.23
C ASP A 150 -13.44 -20.09 7.50
N ASN A 151 -14.62 -19.53 7.74
CA ASN A 151 -15.58 -20.09 8.66
C ASN A 151 -16.27 -21.28 7.99
N THR A 152 -15.61 -22.42 8.01
CA THR A 152 -16.26 -23.71 7.77
C THR A 152 -17.13 -24.02 9.00
N THR A 153 -18.41 -23.79 8.84
CA THR A 153 -19.43 -24.16 9.82
C THR A 153 -19.44 -25.69 9.95
N ASN A 154 -18.88 -26.23 11.03
CA ASN A 154 -19.10 -27.59 11.45
C ASN A 154 -20.54 -27.73 11.91
N ILE A 155 -21.38 -28.30 11.05
CA ILE A 155 -22.70 -28.82 11.42
C ILE A 155 -22.44 -30.19 12.09
N THR A 156 -22.45 -30.20 13.41
CA THR A 156 -22.56 -31.43 14.18
C THR A 156 -24.02 -31.83 14.18
N GLU A 157 -24.32 -32.92 13.44
CA GLU A 157 -25.57 -33.65 13.58
C GLU A 157 -25.61 -34.26 14.99
N GLY A 158 -26.54 -33.78 15.79
CA GLY A 158 -26.93 -34.41 17.05
C GLY A 158 -27.92 -35.52 16.78
N THR A 159 -27.49 -36.75 16.94
CA THR A 159 -28.35 -37.94 16.97
C THR A 159 -29.28 -37.89 18.17
N ALA A 160 -30.57 -37.93 17.91
CA ALA A 160 -31.58 -38.23 18.90
C ALA A 160 -31.50 -39.74 19.30
N THR A 161 -31.49 -39.99 20.59
CA THR A 161 -31.89 -41.32 21.13
C THR A 161 -32.97 -41.10 22.15
N ASP A 162 -34.11 -41.81 21.88
CA ASP A 162 -35.22 -42.02 22.76
C ASP A 162 -34.80 -42.69 24.09
N GLU A 163 -35.37 -42.21 25.20
CA GLU A 163 -36.11 -42.97 26.21
C GLU A 163 -36.82 -41.98 27.15
#